data_2d928cf6664220cc1d749c217025199d
#
_entry.id   2d928cf6664220cc1d749c217025199d
#
_cell.length_a   1.000
_cell.length_b   1.000
_cell.length_c   1.000
_cell.angle_alpha   90.00
_cell.angle_beta   90.00
_cell.angle_gamma   90.00
#
_symmetry.space_group_name_H-M   'P 1'
#
loop_
_entity.id
_entity.type
_entity.pdbx_description
1 polymer ?
#
loop_
_entity_poly.entity_id
_entity_poly.type
_entity_poly.pdbx_seq_one_letter_code
_entity_poly.pdbx_strand_id
1 'polypeptide(L)'
;MSKELFAGQRKNKYKIVIGKDAIAKKNLIPLLKGHNKTLIISDDGVPFKIIKQVTAVCKPSTKLFKIILQHGEKAKSVQSFKNILNFLAVNNFDRTDLIVAVGGGVVGDISGYVASSYLRGIKFIQIPTTLLAQVDSSVGGKTAINISAGKNLVGAFYNPKG
;
A
#
# COMPACT_ATOMS: atom_id res chain seq x y z
N MET A 1 18.83 14.76 2.43
CA MET A 1 18.57 14.66 0.97
C MET A 1 17.92 13.31 0.67
N SER A 2 16.95 13.25 -0.23
CA SER A 2 16.37 12.01 -0.73
C SER A 2 16.95 11.68 -2.11
N LYS A 3 17.13 10.39 -2.40
CA LYS A 3 17.56 9.86 -3.70
C LYS A 3 16.31 9.30 -4.39
N GLU A 4 16.19 9.52 -5.70
CA GLU A 4 15.13 8.95 -6.51
C GLU A 4 15.71 7.85 -7.41
N LEU A 5 15.06 6.71 -7.42
CA LEU A 5 15.32 5.58 -8.30
C LEU A 5 14.03 5.20 -9.04
N PHE A 6 14.17 4.39 -10.08
CA PHE A 6 13.03 3.87 -10.82
C PHE A 6 13.14 2.36 -10.94
N ALA A 7 12.04 1.66 -10.67
CA ALA A 7 11.88 0.23 -10.87
C ALA A 7 10.76 -0.05 -11.87
N GLY A 8 10.67 -1.31 -12.35
CA GLY A 8 9.71 -1.71 -13.37
C GLY A 8 10.20 -1.43 -14.80
N GLN A 9 9.42 -1.93 -15.78
CA GLN A 9 9.76 -1.80 -17.20
C GLN A 9 8.63 -1.10 -17.96
N ARG A 10 8.98 -0.33 -19.00
CA ARG A 10 8.05 0.34 -19.91
C ARG A 10 6.94 1.12 -19.17
N LYS A 11 5.66 0.78 -19.44
CA LYS A 11 4.47 1.44 -18.84
C LYS A 11 4.27 1.14 -17.35
N ASN A 12 4.98 0.14 -16.81
CA ASN A 12 4.89 -0.27 -15.40
C ASN A 12 6.04 0.28 -14.54
N LYS A 13 6.74 1.31 -15.05
CA LYS A 13 7.81 2.00 -14.33
C LYS A 13 7.21 2.84 -13.19
N TYR A 14 7.80 2.73 -11.99
CA TYR A 14 7.40 3.51 -10.82
C TYR A 14 8.61 4.08 -10.11
N LYS A 15 8.39 5.14 -9.34
CA LYS A 15 9.44 5.87 -8.64
C LYS A 15 9.62 5.31 -7.22
N ILE A 16 10.87 5.17 -6.79
CA ILE A 16 11.29 4.83 -5.44
C ILE A 16 12.02 6.04 -4.86
N VAL A 17 11.59 6.53 -3.72
CA VAL A 17 12.22 7.63 -3.00
C VAL A 17 12.86 7.10 -1.73
N ILE A 18 14.18 7.28 -1.60
CA ILE A 18 14.97 6.78 -0.47
C ILE A 18 15.58 7.96 0.28
N GLY A 19 15.43 7.99 1.61
CA GLY A 19 16.06 8.98 2.47
C GLY A 19 15.17 9.40 3.64
N LYS A 20 15.74 10.19 4.56
CA LYS A 20 15.04 10.69 5.76
C LYS A 20 13.75 11.45 5.43
N ASP A 21 13.71 12.10 4.25
CA ASP A 21 12.59 12.90 3.79
C ASP A 21 11.69 12.16 2.77
N ALA A 22 11.78 10.83 2.67
CA ALA A 22 11.02 10.06 1.68
C ALA A 22 9.51 10.32 1.79
N ILE A 23 8.97 10.40 3.00
CA ILE A 23 7.56 10.69 3.29
C ILE A 23 7.25 12.19 3.45
N ALA A 24 8.15 13.08 3.02
CA ALA A 24 7.88 14.53 3.06
C ALA A 24 6.76 14.90 2.07
N LYS A 25 6.06 16.00 2.37
CA LYS A 25 4.93 16.50 1.56
C LYS A 25 5.27 16.60 0.06
N LYS A 26 6.45 17.08 -0.30
CA LYS A 26 6.90 17.21 -1.70
C LYS A 26 6.88 15.90 -2.48
N ASN A 27 7.12 14.76 -1.81
CA ASN A 27 7.14 13.44 -2.43
C ASN A 27 5.75 12.77 -2.42
N LEU A 28 4.96 12.98 -1.35
CA LEU A 28 3.67 12.33 -1.19
C LEU A 28 2.54 13.06 -1.93
N ILE A 29 2.56 14.40 -2.00
CA ILE A 29 1.49 15.18 -2.66
C ILE A 29 1.24 14.71 -4.10
N PRO A 30 2.26 14.52 -4.97
CA PRO A 30 2.03 14.06 -6.34
C PRO A 30 1.34 12.69 -6.42
N LEU A 31 1.61 11.80 -5.45
CA LEU A 31 1.06 10.45 -5.39
C LEU A 31 -0.36 10.40 -4.83
N LEU A 32 -0.68 11.29 -3.88
CA LEU A 32 -1.96 11.34 -3.18
C LEU A 32 -2.98 12.30 -3.83
N LYS A 33 -2.54 13.11 -4.79
CA LYS A 33 -3.39 14.11 -5.47
C LYS A 33 -4.29 13.45 -6.52
N GLY A 34 -5.55 13.92 -6.59
CA GLY A 34 -6.47 13.54 -7.67
C GLY A 34 -7.29 12.27 -7.40
N HIS A 35 -7.34 11.84 -6.14
CA HIS A 35 -8.18 10.72 -5.69
C HIS A 35 -9.31 11.25 -4.79
N ASN A 36 -10.55 10.79 -5.06
CA ASN A 36 -11.70 11.15 -4.25
C ASN A 36 -11.71 10.42 -2.91
N LYS A 37 -11.27 9.16 -2.93
CA LYS A 37 -11.14 8.32 -1.73
C LYS A 37 -9.74 7.75 -1.64
N THR A 38 -9.25 7.63 -0.42
CA THR A 38 -7.97 7.00 -0.12
C THR A 38 -8.15 6.05 1.06
N LEU A 39 -7.78 4.79 0.88
CA LEU A 39 -7.72 3.81 1.96
C LEU A 39 -6.28 3.64 2.41
N ILE A 40 -5.99 3.96 3.67
CA ILE A 40 -4.72 3.62 4.32
C ILE A 40 -4.88 2.25 4.97
N ILE A 41 -4.01 1.33 4.60
CA ILE A 41 -3.87 0.02 5.24
C ILE A 41 -2.55 0.02 6.00
N SER A 42 -2.61 -0.29 7.29
CA SER A 42 -1.46 -0.37 8.18
C SER A 42 -1.63 -1.51 9.18
N ASP A 43 -0.67 -1.73 10.05
CA ASP A 43 -0.80 -2.62 11.19
C ASP A 43 -0.55 -1.88 12.52
N ASP A 44 -0.93 -2.50 13.65
CA ASP A 44 -0.81 -1.93 14.99
C ASP A 44 0.63 -1.86 15.51
N GLY A 45 1.61 -2.42 14.79
CA GLY A 45 3.04 -2.27 15.05
C GLY A 45 3.64 -0.99 14.44
N VAL A 46 2.94 -0.32 13.53
CA VAL A 46 3.43 0.92 12.89
C VAL A 46 3.23 2.12 13.82
N PRO A 47 4.28 2.90 14.11
CA PRO A 47 4.14 4.10 14.95
C PRO A 47 3.10 5.07 14.39
N PHE A 48 2.13 5.48 15.22
CA PHE A 48 1.04 6.39 14.83
C PHE A 48 1.53 7.69 14.18
N LYS A 49 2.72 8.15 14.56
CA LYS A 49 3.37 9.34 13.97
C LYS A 49 3.54 9.21 12.45
N ILE A 50 3.89 8.03 11.95
CA ILE A 50 4.07 7.79 10.51
C ILE A 50 2.71 7.87 9.80
N ILE A 51 1.70 7.19 10.33
CA ILE A 51 0.34 7.24 9.78
C ILE A 51 -0.17 8.69 9.76
N LYS A 52 0.04 9.45 10.85
CA LYS A 52 -0.34 10.86 10.95
C LYS A 52 0.36 11.73 9.90
N GLN A 53 1.64 11.51 9.64
CA GLN A 53 2.38 12.24 8.59
C GLN A 53 1.78 11.98 7.21
N VAL A 54 1.44 10.74 6.89
CA VAL A 54 0.82 10.38 5.60
C VAL A 54 -0.57 10.97 5.47
N THR A 55 -1.41 10.85 6.49
CA THR A 55 -2.78 11.40 6.47
C THR A 55 -2.82 12.92 6.36
N ALA A 56 -1.86 13.61 6.99
CA ALA A 56 -1.78 15.09 6.96
C ALA A 56 -1.47 15.67 5.57
N VAL A 57 -1.07 14.83 4.62
CA VAL A 57 -0.79 15.24 3.24
C VAL A 57 -2.00 15.06 2.32
N CYS A 58 -2.98 14.25 2.72
CA CYS A 58 -4.23 14.09 1.98
C CYS A 58 -5.00 15.42 1.95
N LYS A 59 -5.60 15.74 0.81
CA LYS A 59 -6.40 16.95 0.68
C LYS A 59 -7.64 16.87 1.58
N PRO A 60 -8.14 18.01 2.10
CA PRO A 60 -9.39 18.05 2.87
C PRO A 60 -10.60 17.49 2.11
N SER A 61 -10.62 17.60 0.77
CA SER A 61 -11.67 17.07 -0.10
C SER A 61 -11.58 15.55 -0.32
N THR A 62 -10.46 14.90 0.03
CA THR A 62 -10.30 13.44 -0.10
C THR A 62 -10.96 12.73 1.06
N LYS A 63 -11.91 11.85 0.79
CA LYS A 63 -12.50 11.00 1.83
C LYS A 63 -11.49 9.92 2.25
N LEU A 64 -11.00 10.04 3.47
CA LEU A 64 -9.93 9.21 4.01
C LEU A 64 -10.51 8.08 4.86
N PHE A 65 -10.08 6.85 4.56
CA PHE A 65 -10.41 5.64 5.30
C PHE A 65 -9.15 4.99 5.85
N LYS A 66 -9.30 4.21 6.92
CA LYS A 66 -8.19 3.48 7.55
C LYS A 66 -8.60 2.08 7.92
N ILE A 67 -7.73 1.12 7.67
CA ILE A 67 -7.80 -0.24 8.20
C ILE A 67 -6.49 -0.51 8.91
N ILE A 68 -6.56 -0.89 10.18
CA ILE A 68 -5.42 -1.31 10.99
C ILE A 68 -5.51 -2.81 11.17
N LEU A 69 -4.56 -3.53 10.60
CA LEU A 69 -4.44 -4.97 10.74
C LEU A 69 -3.74 -5.31 12.06
N GLN A 70 -3.93 -6.53 12.54
CA GLN A 70 -3.10 -7.05 13.62
C GLN A 70 -1.68 -7.25 13.10
N HIS A 71 -0.68 -6.85 13.88
CA HIS A 71 0.73 -7.03 13.53
C HIS A 71 1.09 -8.52 13.35
N GLY A 72 1.94 -8.79 12.38
CA GLY A 72 2.52 -10.11 12.14
C GLY A 72 1.92 -10.86 10.96
N GLU A 73 2.55 -11.98 10.63
CA GLU A 73 2.30 -12.76 9.42
C GLU A 73 0.86 -13.32 9.32
N LYS A 74 0.18 -13.52 10.44
CA LYS A 74 -1.22 -13.99 10.49
C LYS A 74 -2.20 -13.04 9.80
N ALA A 75 -1.88 -11.74 9.76
CA ALA A 75 -2.70 -10.75 9.06
C ALA A 75 -2.73 -10.96 7.55
N LYS A 76 -1.73 -11.63 6.98
CA LYS A 76 -1.60 -11.91 5.55
C LYS A 76 -2.43 -13.14 5.16
N SER A 77 -3.74 -13.07 5.38
CA SER A 77 -4.68 -14.20 5.28
C SER A 77 -5.79 -13.95 4.26
N VAL A 78 -6.43 -15.04 3.82
CA VAL A 78 -7.66 -14.99 2.99
C VAL A 78 -8.76 -14.19 3.69
N GLN A 79 -8.89 -14.32 5.01
CA GLN A 79 -9.92 -13.59 5.76
C GLN A 79 -9.68 -12.08 5.75
N SER A 80 -8.45 -11.64 5.99
CA SER A 80 -8.08 -10.21 5.92
C SER A 80 -8.28 -9.66 4.51
N PHE A 81 -7.87 -10.42 3.49
CA PHE A 81 -8.05 -10.07 2.09
C PHE A 81 -9.54 -9.87 1.76
N LYS A 82 -10.41 -10.83 2.11
CA LYS A 82 -11.86 -10.76 1.93
C LYS A 82 -12.46 -9.54 2.65
N ASN A 83 -12.05 -9.30 3.89
CA ASN A 83 -12.55 -8.19 4.69
C ASN A 83 -12.21 -6.84 4.04
N ILE A 84 -10.99 -6.67 3.53
CA ILE A 84 -10.58 -5.44 2.85
C ILE A 84 -11.35 -5.24 1.54
N LEU A 85 -11.53 -6.30 0.74
CA LEU A 85 -12.33 -6.22 -0.49
C LEU A 85 -13.78 -5.81 -0.20
N ASN A 86 -14.40 -6.40 0.81
CA ASN A 86 -15.76 -6.04 1.23
C ASN A 86 -15.83 -4.59 1.71
N PHE A 87 -14.82 -4.14 2.46
CA PHE A 87 -14.74 -2.74 2.91
C PHE A 87 -14.70 -1.77 1.73
N LEU A 88 -13.89 -2.06 0.72
CA LEU A 88 -13.80 -1.23 -0.49
C LEU A 88 -15.14 -1.18 -1.24
N ALA A 89 -15.81 -2.33 -1.38
CA ALA A 89 -17.09 -2.43 -2.08
C ALA A 89 -18.21 -1.67 -1.35
N VAL A 90 -18.37 -1.87 -0.03
CA VAL A 90 -19.39 -1.19 0.79
C VAL A 90 -19.19 0.33 0.81
N ASN A 91 -17.93 0.80 0.73
CA ASN A 91 -17.63 2.23 0.69
C ASN A 91 -17.57 2.77 -0.76
N ASN A 92 -18.02 2.00 -1.76
CA ASN A 92 -18.10 2.41 -3.17
C ASN A 92 -16.77 2.94 -3.72
N PHE A 93 -15.65 2.29 -3.40
CA PHE A 93 -14.37 2.63 -4.03
C PHE A 93 -14.42 2.32 -5.53
N ASP A 94 -13.80 3.17 -6.33
CA ASP A 94 -13.68 2.97 -7.77
C ASP A 94 -12.21 2.87 -8.22
N ARG A 95 -11.97 2.63 -9.52
CA ARG A 95 -10.62 2.44 -10.06
C ARG A 95 -9.75 3.70 -10.04
N THR A 96 -10.32 4.87 -9.79
CA THR A 96 -9.61 6.15 -9.70
C THR A 96 -9.17 6.46 -8.28
N ASP A 97 -9.72 5.76 -7.28
CA ASP A 97 -9.35 5.88 -5.88
C ASP A 97 -7.98 5.23 -5.60
N LEU A 98 -7.49 5.34 -4.38
CA LEU A 98 -6.14 4.97 -4.01
C LEU A 98 -6.09 4.09 -2.75
N ILE A 99 -5.23 3.08 -2.77
CA ILE A 99 -4.80 2.34 -1.59
C ILE A 99 -3.38 2.79 -1.21
N VAL A 100 -3.16 3.06 0.07
CA VAL A 100 -1.84 3.42 0.63
C VAL A 100 -1.46 2.37 1.67
N ALA A 101 -0.46 1.56 1.36
CA ALA A 101 0.12 0.58 2.27
C ALA A 101 1.19 1.26 3.13
N VAL A 102 0.99 1.32 4.44
CA VAL A 102 1.94 1.90 5.40
C VAL A 102 2.35 0.83 6.39
N GLY A 103 3.50 0.18 6.20
CA GLY A 103 3.88 -0.93 7.08
C GLY A 103 5.05 -1.76 6.57
N GLY A 104 5.22 -2.93 7.18
CA GLY A 104 6.18 -3.94 6.76
C GLY A 104 5.74 -4.72 5.53
N GLY A 105 6.47 -5.78 5.20
CA GLY A 105 6.18 -6.64 4.04
C GLY A 105 4.78 -7.25 4.04
N VAL A 106 4.26 -7.63 5.22
CA VAL A 106 2.90 -8.17 5.37
C VAL A 106 1.86 -7.17 4.87
N VAL A 107 1.95 -5.91 5.30
CA VAL A 107 1.03 -4.84 4.89
C VAL A 107 1.18 -4.55 3.40
N GLY A 108 2.40 -4.48 2.89
CA GLY A 108 2.68 -4.26 1.47
C GLY A 108 2.08 -5.34 0.59
N ASP A 109 2.32 -6.61 0.95
CA ASP A 109 1.89 -7.77 0.18
C ASP A 109 0.36 -7.89 0.09
N ILE A 110 -0.33 -7.85 1.24
CA ILE A 110 -1.80 -7.96 1.24
C ILE A 110 -2.46 -6.75 0.56
N SER A 111 -1.94 -5.53 0.79
CA SER A 111 -2.48 -4.33 0.15
C SER A 111 -2.31 -4.34 -1.35
N GLY A 112 -1.15 -4.76 -1.83
CA GLY A 112 -0.88 -4.88 -3.27
C GLY A 112 -1.72 -5.97 -3.92
N TYR A 113 -1.95 -7.11 -3.25
CA TYR A 113 -2.81 -8.15 -3.77
C TYR A 113 -4.28 -7.73 -3.79
N VAL A 114 -4.77 -7.03 -2.76
CA VAL A 114 -6.08 -6.39 -2.78
C VAL A 114 -6.19 -5.41 -3.94
N ALA A 115 -5.17 -4.56 -4.12
CA ALA A 115 -5.15 -3.58 -5.20
C ALA A 115 -5.18 -4.22 -6.59
N SER A 116 -4.50 -5.35 -6.78
CA SER A 116 -4.51 -6.09 -8.05
C SER A 116 -5.86 -6.72 -8.36
N SER A 117 -6.59 -7.13 -7.32
CA SER A 117 -7.83 -7.91 -7.43
C SER A 117 -9.07 -7.05 -7.50
N TYR A 118 -9.13 -5.95 -6.72
CA TYR A 118 -10.30 -5.09 -6.65
C TYR A 118 -10.55 -4.39 -7.99
N LEU A 119 -11.75 -4.59 -8.57
CA LEU A 119 -12.13 -4.05 -9.89
C LEU A 119 -11.11 -4.35 -11.01
N ARG A 120 -10.37 -5.45 -10.93
CA ARG A 120 -9.28 -5.83 -11.83
C ARG A 120 -8.10 -4.85 -11.83
N GLY A 121 -7.92 -4.13 -10.74
CA GLY A 121 -6.81 -3.21 -10.52
C GLY A 121 -7.22 -1.83 -10.08
N ILE A 122 -6.85 -1.44 -8.87
CA ILE A 122 -6.93 -0.08 -8.32
C ILE A 122 -5.51 0.42 -8.02
N LYS A 123 -5.30 1.72 -8.10
CA LYS A 123 -3.99 2.30 -7.82
C LYS A 123 -3.56 2.04 -6.38
N PHE A 124 -2.27 1.75 -6.18
CA PHE A 124 -1.71 1.69 -4.84
C PHE A 124 -0.30 2.25 -4.77
N ILE A 125 0.11 2.69 -3.59
CA ILE A 125 1.46 3.12 -3.25
C ILE A 125 1.91 2.41 -1.98
N GLN A 126 3.24 2.28 -1.81
CA GLN A 126 3.83 1.65 -0.64
C GLN A 126 4.69 2.65 0.15
N ILE A 127 4.54 2.62 1.47
CA ILE A 127 5.38 3.33 2.43
C ILE A 127 5.95 2.29 3.39
N PRO A 128 7.08 1.65 3.00
CA PRO A 128 7.67 0.59 3.80
C PRO A 128 8.30 1.15 5.07
N THR A 129 7.92 0.57 6.22
CA THR A 129 8.37 1.05 7.55
C THR A 129 9.38 0.13 8.22
N THR A 130 9.66 -1.05 7.66
CA THR A 130 10.71 -1.96 8.14
C THR A 130 11.86 -2.00 7.15
N LEU A 131 13.07 -2.30 7.61
CA LEU A 131 14.25 -2.40 6.75
C LEU A 131 14.05 -3.45 5.65
N LEU A 132 13.54 -4.64 6.01
CA LEU A 132 13.27 -5.70 5.04
C LEU A 132 12.29 -5.25 3.94
N ALA A 133 11.23 -4.55 4.33
CA ALA A 133 10.29 -4.02 3.34
C ALA A 133 10.91 -2.96 2.43
N GLN A 134 11.81 -2.13 2.95
CA GLN A 134 12.48 -1.08 2.18
C GLN A 134 13.44 -1.63 1.13
N VAL A 135 14.15 -2.73 1.44
CA VAL A 135 15.21 -3.28 0.56
C VAL A 135 14.76 -4.44 -0.32
N ASP A 136 13.62 -5.06 -0.02
CA ASP A 136 13.15 -6.28 -0.70
C ASP A 136 11.66 -6.21 -1.05
N SER A 137 10.75 -6.39 -0.09
CA SER A 137 9.34 -6.69 -0.39
C SER A 137 8.57 -5.55 -1.06
N SER A 138 8.98 -4.29 -0.93
CA SER A 138 8.35 -3.15 -1.63
C SER A 138 8.80 -3.00 -3.08
N VAL A 139 9.79 -3.78 -3.54
CA VAL A 139 10.37 -3.67 -4.87
C VAL A 139 10.08 -4.93 -5.70
N GLY A 140 9.68 -4.73 -6.95
CA GLY A 140 9.42 -5.84 -7.89
C GLY A 140 7.96 -6.25 -8.02
N GLY A 141 7.05 -5.63 -7.25
CA GLY A 141 5.59 -5.81 -7.41
C GLY A 141 5.07 -7.19 -7.02
N LYS A 142 5.84 -8.00 -6.30
CA LYS A 142 5.36 -9.27 -5.74
C LYS A 142 4.37 -8.99 -4.64
N THR A 143 3.14 -9.47 -4.78
CA THR A 143 2.07 -9.29 -3.79
C THR A 143 1.36 -10.61 -3.58
N ALA A 144 1.07 -10.96 -2.32
CA ALA A 144 0.52 -12.28 -2.02
C ALA A 144 -0.19 -12.33 -0.67
N ILE A 145 -0.93 -13.40 -0.46
CA ILE A 145 -1.48 -13.82 0.83
C ILE A 145 -1.09 -15.27 1.12
N ASN A 146 -1.26 -15.66 2.37
CA ASN A 146 -1.04 -17.03 2.83
C ASN A 146 -2.37 -17.78 2.82
N ILE A 147 -2.28 -19.07 2.54
CA ILE A 147 -3.37 -20.03 2.65
C ILE A 147 -2.94 -21.20 3.55
N SER A 148 -3.85 -22.12 3.89
CA SER A 148 -3.53 -23.26 4.74
C SER A 148 -2.41 -24.15 4.17
N ALA A 149 -2.28 -24.22 2.85
CA ALA A 149 -1.26 -25.02 2.18
C ALA A 149 0.15 -24.38 2.20
N GLY A 150 0.28 -23.09 2.50
CA GLY A 150 1.59 -22.43 2.57
C GLY A 150 1.55 -20.92 2.43
N LYS A 151 2.74 -20.32 2.61
CA LYS A 151 2.94 -18.88 2.49
C LYS A 151 3.11 -18.47 1.03
N ASN A 152 2.57 -17.30 0.67
CA ASN A 152 2.75 -16.62 -0.62
C ASN A 152 2.31 -17.43 -1.86
N LEU A 153 1.46 -18.42 -1.69
CA LEU A 153 1.01 -19.28 -2.80
C LEU A 153 -0.08 -18.62 -3.66
N VAL A 154 -0.76 -17.63 -3.13
CA VAL A 154 -1.82 -16.91 -3.83
C VAL A 154 -1.45 -15.43 -3.90
N GLY A 155 -1.29 -14.91 -5.11
CA GLY A 155 -0.84 -13.53 -5.29
C GLY A 155 -0.82 -13.10 -6.74
N ALA A 156 -0.26 -11.91 -6.96
CA ALA A 156 -0.12 -11.31 -8.28
C ALA A 156 1.17 -10.47 -8.36
N PHE A 157 1.66 -10.28 -9.58
CA PHE A 157 2.64 -9.24 -9.87
C PHE A 157 1.91 -7.93 -10.15
N TYR A 158 1.96 -6.99 -9.22
CA TYR A 158 1.27 -5.71 -9.32
C TYR A 158 2.15 -4.57 -8.80
N ASN A 159 2.63 -3.72 -9.70
CA ASN A 159 3.53 -2.63 -9.34
C ASN A 159 2.79 -1.47 -8.67
N PRO A 160 3.34 -0.89 -7.60
CA PRO A 160 2.82 0.34 -7.03
C PRO A 160 3.02 1.52 -8.00
N LYS A 161 2.44 2.67 -7.65
CA LYS A 161 2.69 3.95 -8.35
C LYS A 161 3.87 4.72 -7.74
N GLY A 162 4.32 4.31 -6.60
CA GLY A 162 5.46 4.84 -5.85
C GLY A 162 5.55 4.23 -4.46
#